data_b0c67e4690c9a23a2720bd33aa0094b9
#
_entry.id   b0c67e4690c9a23a2720bd33aa0094b9
#
_cell.length_a   1.000
_cell.length_b   1.000
_cell.length_c   1.000
_cell.angle_alpha   90.00
_cell.angle_beta   90.00
_cell.angle_gamma   90.00
#
_symmetry.space_group_name_H-M   'P 1'
#
loop_
_entity.id
_entity.type
_entity.pdbx_description
1 polymer ?
#
loop_
_entity_poly.entity_id
_entity_poly.type
_entity_poly.pdbx_seq_one_letter_code
_entity_poly.pdbx_strand_id
1 'polypeptide(L)'
;MKRRCFLKLAGLGALAAALPGCLARRDIAAPNQLPNIVFILADDLGYGDLGCYNPQSKIPTPNLDRLAAQGLRFTDAHAPTAVCTPTRYSILTGRYCWRSPLKTIVLWCWDKPLIDSQRQTVAKLLKKHGYDTACIGKWHLGWDWPTTDGNPPVGIGKTNNPDSGANVDFTKPIANGPTARGFDYYFGTAVPNFPPYCFIENDRTVGIPTERKPLEMFGAPGPMLKGWNLEEILPGLERKAVEYIDAKVGKLRNDAFRQTQGKPFFLYFPLTAPHTPVAPAPEYVGKSQAGPYGDFVHQVDHVVGEVMKALERNGLEKDTLVIFTSDNGPEVGAAAKPGAYAGIPQYGHYSMDGLRGVKRDAWEGGHRVPFIARWPGKTKPGATSDEIICHVDLMATCAALVGEKLPDNAGEDSYNILPALLGRKLNGPIRKATVLHSCHGKFALRQGDWVLIDARSGDDNREPDWFKQERGYTAHTQPGELYNLREDLTERRNLYGERPEIVQRLKALLEKYKSEGRSTPGAPQKNE
;
A
#
# COMPACT_ATOMS: atom_id res chain seq x y z
N MET A 1 17.88 -98.55 9.32
CA MET A 1 19.36 -98.45 9.49
C MET A 1 19.72 -96.99 9.72
N LYS A 2 20.34 -96.81 10.87
CA LYS A 2 21.41 -95.84 11.22
C LYS A 2 21.13 -94.33 10.89
N ARG A 3 20.97 -93.52 11.89
CA ARG A 3 21.85 -92.92 12.90
C ARG A 3 22.07 -91.46 12.58
N ARG A 4 21.63 -90.58 13.51
CA ARG A 4 22.42 -89.72 14.41
C ARG A 4 22.86 -88.43 13.77
N CYS A 5 22.88 -87.29 14.32
CA CYS A 5 22.90 -86.79 15.72
C CYS A 5 22.79 -85.26 15.67
N PHE A 6 22.15 -84.66 16.68
CA PHE A 6 22.56 -83.57 17.53
C PHE A 6 22.97 -82.21 16.90
N LEU A 7 22.28 -81.14 17.17
CA LEU A 7 22.63 -80.30 18.33
C LEU A 7 21.54 -79.27 18.61
N LYS A 8 21.29 -79.04 19.87
CA LYS A 8 20.46 -78.06 20.50
C LYS A 8 21.16 -76.68 20.45
N LEU A 9 20.43 -75.62 20.22
CA LEU A 9 20.65 -74.37 20.94
C LEU A 9 19.33 -73.63 21.04
N ALA A 10 18.98 -73.26 22.25
CA ALA A 10 17.86 -72.45 22.63
C ALA A 10 18.15 -71.01 22.33
N GLY A 11 17.19 -70.27 21.78
CA GLY A 11 17.24 -68.81 21.61
C GLY A 11 15.83 -68.29 21.77
N LEU A 12 15.60 -67.52 22.82
CA LEU A 12 14.35 -66.88 23.19
C LEU A 12 13.83 -66.00 22.05
N GLY A 13 12.63 -66.26 21.60
CA GLY A 13 11.89 -65.38 20.71
C GLY A 13 11.22 -64.26 21.49
N ALA A 14 11.62 -63.03 21.22
CA ALA A 14 10.87 -61.85 21.63
C ALA A 14 9.80 -61.54 20.56
N LEU A 15 8.53 -61.65 20.93
CA LEU A 15 7.41 -61.11 20.14
C LEU A 15 7.54 -59.59 20.08
N ALA A 16 7.95 -59.05 18.93
CA ALA A 16 7.81 -57.62 18.62
C ALA A 16 6.42 -57.41 17.98
N ALA A 17 5.48 -56.88 18.74
CA ALA A 17 4.23 -56.35 18.23
C ALA A 17 4.51 -55.19 17.28
N ALA A 18 4.26 -55.42 15.99
CA ALA A 18 4.31 -54.37 14.98
C ALA A 18 3.10 -53.44 15.16
N LEU A 19 3.27 -52.32 15.83
CA LEU A 19 2.39 -51.17 15.72
C LEU A 19 2.62 -50.52 14.35
N PRO A 20 1.58 -50.23 13.56
CA PRO A 20 1.72 -49.43 12.37
C PRO A 20 2.00 -47.98 12.83
N GLY A 21 3.25 -47.65 12.99
CA GLY A 21 3.70 -46.27 13.13
C GLY A 21 3.39 -45.54 11.84
N CYS A 22 2.36 -44.68 11.83
CA CYS A 22 2.23 -43.61 10.91
C CYS A 22 3.47 -42.71 11.05
N LEU A 23 4.53 -43.05 10.34
CA LEU A 23 5.58 -42.10 10.00
C LEU A 23 4.91 -41.07 9.08
N ALA A 24 4.31 -40.03 9.69
CA ALA A 24 4.10 -38.79 9.01
C ALA A 24 5.49 -38.39 8.47
N ARG A 25 5.73 -38.61 7.19
CA ARG A 25 6.80 -37.93 6.48
C ARG A 25 6.59 -36.44 6.77
N ARG A 26 7.35 -35.92 7.70
CA ARG A 26 7.68 -34.50 7.67
C ARG A 26 8.39 -34.35 6.34
N ASP A 27 7.69 -33.80 5.35
CA ASP A 27 8.35 -33.17 4.24
C ASP A 27 9.28 -32.13 4.88
N ILE A 28 10.55 -32.50 4.99
CA ILE A 28 11.63 -31.56 5.22
C ILE A 28 11.66 -30.80 3.90
N ALA A 29 10.85 -29.73 3.82
CA ALA A 29 11.00 -28.73 2.77
C ALA A 29 12.48 -28.37 2.76
N ALA A 30 13.10 -28.42 1.59
CA ALA A 30 14.39 -27.80 1.33
C ALA A 30 14.41 -26.41 2.01
N PRO A 31 15.56 -25.89 2.47
CA PRO A 31 15.61 -24.60 3.15
C PRO A 31 14.80 -23.61 2.32
N ASN A 32 13.69 -23.14 2.89
CA ASN A 32 12.75 -22.27 2.20
C ASN A 32 13.53 -21.04 1.72
N GLN A 33 13.78 -21.01 0.42
CA GLN A 33 14.32 -19.81 -0.19
C GLN A 33 13.28 -18.72 0.03
N LEU A 34 13.65 -17.66 0.76
CA LEU A 34 12.76 -16.55 1.05
C LEU A 34 12.31 -15.93 -0.29
N PRO A 35 11.02 -15.62 -0.48
CA PRO A 35 10.54 -15.06 -1.73
C PRO A 35 11.03 -13.63 -1.92
N ASN A 36 11.19 -13.21 -3.17
CA ASN A 36 11.21 -11.79 -3.47
C ASN A 36 9.83 -11.20 -3.20
N ILE A 37 9.78 -9.92 -2.85
CA ILE A 37 8.54 -9.19 -2.59
C ILE A 37 8.53 -7.93 -3.45
N VAL A 38 7.53 -7.79 -4.29
CA VAL A 38 7.26 -6.58 -5.08
C VAL A 38 5.92 -6.02 -4.61
N PHE A 39 5.94 -4.84 -3.98
CA PHE A 39 4.75 -4.15 -3.49
C PHE A 39 4.53 -2.89 -4.32
N ILE A 40 3.58 -2.94 -5.25
CA ILE A 40 3.22 -1.85 -6.15
C ILE A 40 2.05 -1.10 -5.54
N LEU A 41 2.21 0.20 -5.31
CA LEU A 41 1.22 1.07 -4.70
C LEU A 41 0.84 2.18 -5.67
N ALA A 42 -0.35 2.13 -6.24
CA ALA A 42 -0.91 3.24 -7.00
C ALA A 42 -1.28 4.41 -6.05
N ASP A 43 -1.40 5.61 -6.59
CA ASP A 43 -1.65 6.86 -5.88
C ASP A 43 -2.98 7.44 -6.39
N ASP A 44 -4.04 7.46 -5.56
CA ASP A 44 -5.39 7.93 -5.90
C ASP A 44 -6.15 7.02 -6.90
N LEU A 45 -5.93 5.73 -6.91
CA LEU A 45 -6.63 4.81 -7.80
C LEU A 45 -7.88 4.25 -7.12
N GLY A 46 -9.02 4.38 -7.80
CA GLY A 46 -10.32 3.96 -7.28
C GLY A 46 -10.57 2.45 -7.35
N TYR A 47 -11.46 1.96 -6.49
CA TYR A 47 -11.88 0.56 -6.46
C TYR A 47 -12.51 0.11 -7.79
N GLY A 48 -13.26 1.01 -8.44
CA GLY A 48 -13.97 0.77 -9.68
C GLY A 48 -13.16 1.00 -10.97
N ASP A 49 -11.89 1.35 -10.87
CA ASP A 49 -11.08 1.65 -12.05
C ASP A 49 -10.62 0.40 -12.81
N LEU A 50 -10.45 -0.73 -12.11
CA LEU A 50 -9.92 -1.97 -12.68
C LEU A 50 -11.03 -2.90 -13.20
N GLY A 51 -10.85 -3.47 -14.39
CA GLY A 51 -11.81 -4.40 -15.00
C GLY A 51 -12.12 -5.61 -14.12
N CYS A 52 -11.12 -6.17 -13.42
CA CYS A 52 -11.31 -7.29 -12.51
C CYS A 52 -12.12 -6.96 -11.24
N TYR A 53 -12.30 -5.69 -10.88
CA TYR A 53 -13.18 -5.24 -9.79
C TYR A 53 -14.51 -4.72 -10.28
N ASN A 54 -14.52 -4.00 -11.41
CA ASN A 54 -15.70 -3.41 -12.03
C ASN A 54 -15.77 -3.79 -13.52
N PRO A 55 -16.60 -4.76 -13.91
CA PRO A 55 -16.76 -5.13 -15.32
C PRO A 55 -17.27 -3.99 -16.22
N GLN A 56 -17.81 -2.92 -15.61
CA GLN A 56 -18.28 -1.73 -16.33
C GLN A 56 -17.22 -0.63 -16.41
N SER A 57 -16.00 -0.87 -15.90
CA SER A 57 -14.91 0.09 -16.01
C SER A 57 -14.70 0.53 -17.47
N LYS A 58 -14.53 1.83 -17.65
CA LYS A 58 -14.22 2.45 -18.94
C LYS A 58 -12.72 2.53 -19.23
N ILE A 59 -11.92 1.90 -18.37
CA ILE A 59 -10.45 1.93 -18.41
C ILE A 59 -9.93 0.53 -18.74
N PRO A 60 -9.19 0.34 -19.83
CA PRO A 60 -8.57 -0.95 -20.13
C PRO A 60 -7.44 -1.25 -19.12
N THR A 61 -7.55 -2.39 -18.40
CA THR A 61 -6.54 -2.81 -17.42
C THR A 61 -6.10 -4.28 -17.62
N PRO A 62 -5.69 -4.67 -18.84
CA PRO A 62 -5.45 -6.08 -19.19
C PRO A 62 -4.33 -6.75 -18.38
N ASN A 63 -3.32 -6.01 -17.95
CA ASN A 63 -2.21 -6.55 -17.17
C ASN A 63 -2.62 -6.79 -15.71
N LEU A 64 -3.35 -5.86 -15.10
CA LEU A 64 -3.92 -5.99 -13.76
C LEU A 64 -5.00 -7.08 -13.70
N ASP A 65 -5.85 -7.16 -14.74
CA ASP A 65 -6.84 -8.23 -14.87
C ASP A 65 -6.17 -9.61 -14.99
N ARG A 66 -5.07 -9.69 -15.75
CA ARG A 66 -4.23 -10.90 -15.82
C ARG A 66 -3.57 -11.22 -14.49
N LEU A 67 -3.04 -10.22 -13.78
CA LEU A 67 -2.46 -10.40 -12.44
C LEU A 67 -3.50 -10.98 -11.47
N ALA A 68 -4.74 -10.46 -11.50
CA ALA A 68 -5.85 -10.96 -10.71
C ALA A 68 -6.25 -12.39 -11.11
N ALA A 69 -6.35 -12.69 -12.39
CA ALA A 69 -6.67 -14.03 -12.90
C ALA A 69 -5.62 -15.09 -12.53
N GLN A 70 -4.35 -14.68 -12.41
CA GLN A 70 -3.23 -15.54 -12.02
C GLN A 70 -2.97 -15.55 -10.51
N GLY A 71 -3.65 -14.72 -9.75
CA GLY A 71 -3.46 -14.50 -8.31
C GLY A 71 -4.72 -14.59 -7.49
N LEU A 72 -4.70 -13.93 -6.36
CA LEU A 72 -5.77 -13.78 -5.40
C LEU A 72 -6.19 -12.31 -5.33
N ARG A 73 -7.49 -12.04 -5.37
CA ARG A 73 -8.10 -10.73 -5.24
C ARG A 73 -8.82 -10.61 -3.90
N PHE A 74 -8.50 -9.58 -3.12
CA PHE A 74 -9.28 -9.25 -1.93
C PHE A 74 -10.37 -8.26 -2.27
N THR A 75 -11.58 -8.53 -1.82
CA THR A 75 -12.75 -7.67 -2.06
C THR A 75 -13.03 -6.71 -0.91
N ASP A 76 -12.40 -6.92 0.25
CA ASP A 76 -12.57 -6.09 1.47
C ASP A 76 -11.19 -5.68 2.03
N ALA A 77 -10.43 -4.94 1.18
CA ALA A 77 -9.11 -4.43 1.50
C ALA A 77 -9.14 -2.91 1.70
N HIS A 78 -8.47 -2.44 2.76
CA HIS A 78 -8.55 -1.04 3.17
C HIS A 78 -7.19 -0.37 3.30
N ALA A 79 -7.10 0.87 2.79
CA ALA A 79 -6.13 1.82 3.26
C ALA A 79 -6.50 2.27 4.68
N PRO A 80 -5.55 2.42 5.61
CA PRO A 80 -5.86 2.81 6.99
C PRO A 80 -6.31 4.27 7.11
N THR A 81 -6.04 5.07 6.10
CA THR A 81 -6.42 6.48 6.02
C THR A 81 -6.76 6.82 4.57
N ALA A 82 -7.76 7.66 4.37
CA ALA A 82 -8.21 8.07 3.05
C ALA A 82 -7.31 9.12 2.37
N VAL A 83 -6.01 9.18 2.73
CA VAL A 83 -4.99 10.06 2.14
C VAL A 83 -3.58 9.46 2.22
N CYS A 84 -2.70 9.90 1.32
CA CYS A 84 -1.42 9.28 0.99
C CYS A 84 -0.36 9.22 2.12
N THR A 85 0.08 10.33 2.72
CA THR A 85 1.14 10.30 3.76
C THR A 85 0.81 9.33 4.90
N PRO A 86 -0.37 9.41 5.54
CA PRO A 86 -0.73 8.50 6.63
C PRO A 86 -0.77 7.03 6.21
N THR A 87 -1.27 6.73 5.01
CA THR A 87 -1.29 5.36 4.50
C THR A 87 0.12 4.83 4.27
N ARG A 88 1.01 5.62 3.64
CA ARG A 88 2.41 5.22 3.37
C ARG A 88 3.20 5.00 4.66
N TYR A 89 2.99 5.85 5.68
CA TYR A 89 3.51 5.63 7.03
C TYR A 89 3.06 4.28 7.58
N SER A 90 1.77 4.01 7.50
CA SER A 90 1.15 2.82 8.08
C SER A 90 1.60 1.52 7.38
N ILE A 91 1.74 1.53 6.04
CA ILE A 91 2.31 0.41 5.26
C ILE A 91 3.70 0.05 5.77
N LEU A 92 4.57 1.06 5.92
CA LEU A 92 5.97 0.82 6.24
C LEU A 92 6.23 0.49 7.71
N THR A 93 5.33 0.90 8.62
CA THR A 93 5.53 0.74 10.07
C THR A 93 4.62 -0.30 10.73
N GLY A 94 3.54 -0.72 10.05
CA GLY A 94 2.52 -1.58 10.66
C GLY A 94 1.73 -0.89 11.78
N ARG A 95 1.71 0.45 11.81
CA ARG A 95 1.10 1.28 12.86
C ARG A 95 0.22 2.34 12.22
N TYR A 96 -0.97 2.58 12.75
CA TYR A 96 -1.82 3.67 12.27
C TYR A 96 -1.14 5.03 12.42
N CYS A 97 -1.18 5.86 11.37
CA CYS A 97 -0.48 7.13 11.36
C CYS A 97 -1.01 8.13 12.40
N TRP A 98 -2.31 8.10 12.71
CA TRP A 98 -2.89 8.96 13.75
C TRP A 98 -2.30 8.72 15.16
N ARG A 99 -1.51 7.64 15.36
CA ARG A 99 -0.72 7.41 16.58
C ARG A 99 0.60 8.18 16.59
N SER A 100 1.04 8.69 15.44
CA SER A 100 2.24 9.53 15.28
C SER A 100 1.90 11.02 15.52
N PRO A 101 2.86 11.95 15.45
CA PRO A 101 2.57 13.37 15.52
C PRO A 101 1.62 13.90 14.42
N LEU A 102 1.55 13.24 13.25
CA LEU A 102 0.65 13.61 12.16
C LEU A 102 -0.75 13.05 12.41
N LYS A 103 -1.63 13.85 13.01
CA LYS A 103 -3.00 13.44 13.36
C LYS A 103 -4.01 13.60 12.22
N THR A 104 -3.77 14.53 11.31
CA THR A 104 -4.65 14.88 10.20
C THR A 104 -3.83 15.27 8.99
N ILE A 105 -4.47 15.37 7.82
CA ILE A 105 -3.88 15.82 6.56
C ILE A 105 -2.65 15.00 6.11
N VAL A 106 -1.79 15.61 5.32
CA VAL A 106 -0.57 15.03 4.77
C VAL A 106 0.63 15.92 5.09
N LEU A 107 1.84 15.43 4.90
CA LEU A 107 3.03 16.27 4.89
C LEU A 107 3.02 17.18 3.66
N TRP A 108 3.53 18.40 3.84
CA TRP A 108 3.63 19.40 2.78
C TRP A 108 5.07 19.59 2.31
N CYS A 109 5.31 20.65 1.51
CA CYS A 109 6.64 20.94 0.99
C CYS A 109 7.66 21.08 2.13
N TRP A 110 8.80 20.42 1.99
CA TRP A 110 9.96 20.49 2.87
C TRP A 110 9.74 19.96 4.31
N ASP A 111 8.60 19.37 4.61
CA ASP A 111 8.34 18.83 5.94
C ASP A 111 9.36 17.77 6.35
N LYS A 112 9.62 17.75 7.66
CA LYS A 112 10.58 16.83 8.29
C LYS A 112 10.14 15.37 8.22
N PRO A 113 11.08 14.42 8.41
CA PRO A 113 10.77 12.99 8.43
C PRO A 113 9.71 12.63 9.48
N LEU A 114 8.64 11.97 9.05
CA LEU A 114 7.56 11.51 9.93
C LEU A 114 7.90 10.21 10.67
N ILE A 115 8.64 9.30 10.01
CA ILE A 115 9.04 8.04 10.63
C ILE A 115 10.25 8.29 11.53
N ASP A 116 10.09 8.05 12.83
CA ASP A 116 11.18 8.14 13.78
C ASP A 116 12.36 7.24 13.38
N SER A 117 13.58 7.68 13.68
CA SER A 117 14.81 6.94 13.29
C SER A 117 14.90 5.56 13.92
N GLN A 118 14.34 5.37 15.12
CA GLN A 118 14.35 4.09 15.85
C GLN A 118 13.15 3.21 15.47
N ARG A 119 12.13 3.76 14.80
CA ARG A 119 10.93 3.00 14.41
C ARG A 119 11.32 1.83 13.50
N GLN A 120 10.83 0.63 13.86
CA GLN A 120 10.89 -0.52 12.96
C GLN A 120 10.08 -0.26 11.71
N THR A 121 10.68 -0.53 10.54
CA THR A 121 9.99 -0.51 9.23
C THR A 121 10.05 -1.87 8.57
N VAL A 122 9.16 -2.12 7.62
CA VAL A 122 9.19 -3.34 6.79
C VAL A 122 10.55 -3.51 6.12
N ALA A 123 11.14 -2.41 5.60
CA ALA A 123 12.44 -2.46 4.97
C ALA A 123 13.56 -2.83 5.96
N LYS A 124 13.59 -2.25 7.17
CA LYS A 124 14.55 -2.63 8.22
C LYS A 124 14.39 -4.09 8.63
N LEU A 125 13.14 -4.57 8.78
CA LEU A 125 12.86 -5.97 9.11
C LEU A 125 13.44 -6.91 8.05
N LEU A 126 13.09 -6.69 6.80
CA LEU A 126 13.52 -7.55 5.69
C LEU A 126 15.03 -7.49 5.47
N LYS A 127 15.64 -6.30 5.56
CA LYS A 127 17.09 -6.11 5.48
C LYS A 127 17.84 -6.92 6.54
N LYS A 128 17.35 -6.95 7.79
CA LYS A 128 17.89 -7.79 8.88
C LYS A 128 17.90 -9.28 8.50
N HIS A 129 16.97 -9.72 7.66
CA HIS A 129 16.87 -11.10 7.17
C HIS A 129 17.54 -11.32 5.80
N GLY A 130 18.45 -10.44 5.40
CA GLY A 130 19.27 -10.61 4.22
C GLY A 130 18.62 -10.18 2.90
N TYR A 131 17.45 -9.53 2.94
CA TYR A 131 16.88 -8.93 1.76
C TYR A 131 17.70 -7.72 1.30
N ASP A 132 17.78 -7.57 0.00
CA ASP A 132 18.13 -6.32 -0.65
C ASP A 132 16.87 -5.47 -0.79
N THR A 133 16.90 -4.20 -0.41
CA THR A 133 15.69 -3.39 -0.25
C THR A 133 15.74 -2.13 -1.10
N ALA A 134 14.73 -1.92 -1.93
CA ALA A 134 14.61 -0.73 -2.77
C ALA A 134 13.25 -0.05 -2.60
N CYS A 135 13.27 1.28 -2.62
CA CYS A 135 12.09 2.12 -2.79
C CYS A 135 12.23 2.90 -4.10
N ILE A 136 11.34 2.66 -5.06
CA ILE A 136 11.33 3.35 -6.35
C ILE A 136 9.98 4.04 -6.51
N GLY A 137 9.93 5.37 -6.48
CA GLY A 137 8.70 6.14 -6.62
C GLY A 137 8.51 7.29 -5.62
N LYS A 138 7.25 7.63 -5.33
CA LYS A 138 6.85 8.70 -4.42
C LYS A 138 7.15 8.34 -2.97
N TRP A 139 7.94 9.18 -2.27
CA TRP A 139 8.23 8.98 -0.85
C TRP A 139 7.14 9.53 0.07
N HIS A 140 6.93 10.83 0.05
CA HIS A 140 5.90 11.58 0.80
C HIS A 140 5.89 11.33 2.33
N LEU A 141 7.06 11.06 2.92
CA LEU A 141 7.24 10.81 4.37
C LEU A 141 8.29 11.75 5.01
N GLY A 142 8.61 12.84 4.29
CA GLY A 142 9.49 13.88 4.78
C GLY A 142 10.98 13.58 4.64
N TRP A 143 11.80 14.63 4.78
CA TRP A 143 13.25 14.65 4.61
C TRP A 143 13.84 15.73 5.50
N ASP A 144 15.12 15.59 5.85
CA ASP A 144 15.91 16.72 6.38
C ASP A 144 16.71 17.34 5.24
N TRP A 145 16.20 18.44 4.72
CA TRP A 145 16.79 19.17 3.61
C TRP A 145 17.94 20.06 4.11
N PRO A 146 19.14 19.96 3.51
CA PRO A 146 20.23 20.87 3.82
C PRO A 146 19.91 22.29 3.32
N THR A 147 20.32 23.30 4.08
CA THR A 147 20.13 24.70 3.72
C THR A 147 21.46 25.45 3.71
N THR A 148 21.51 26.56 2.98
CA THR A 148 22.72 27.39 2.84
C THR A 148 22.96 28.30 4.05
N ASP A 149 21.91 28.57 4.83
CA ASP A 149 21.90 29.52 5.95
C ASP A 149 21.65 28.87 7.32
N GLY A 150 21.46 27.53 7.37
CA GLY A 150 21.15 26.78 8.59
C GLY A 150 19.74 26.94 9.14
N ASN A 151 18.90 27.78 8.52
CA ASN A 151 17.49 27.92 8.87
C ASN A 151 16.66 26.83 8.21
N PRO A 152 15.42 26.54 8.71
CA PRO A 152 14.49 25.65 8.00
C PRO A 152 14.27 26.09 6.54
N PRO A 153 13.96 25.15 5.62
CA PRO A 153 13.65 25.51 4.25
C PRO A 153 12.55 26.55 4.14
N VAL A 154 12.75 27.57 3.31
CA VAL A 154 11.73 28.58 3.04
C VAL A 154 10.47 27.89 2.52
N GLY A 155 9.31 28.22 3.09
CA GLY A 155 8.03 27.61 2.72
C GLY A 155 7.79 26.20 3.29
N ILE A 156 8.53 25.78 4.30
CA ILE A 156 8.27 24.52 5.00
C ILE A 156 6.80 24.45 5.47
N GLY A 157 6.14 23.33 5.25
CA GLY A 157 4.74 23.11 5.59
C GLY A 157 3.74 23.91 4.73
N LYS A 158 4.15 24.54 3.61
CA LYS A 158 3.29 25.39 2.77
C LYS A 158 3.37 25.01 1.30
N THR A 159 2.27 25.21 0.59
CA THR A 159 2.14 24.93 -0.84
C THR A 159 1.98 26.18 -1.72
N ASN A 160 1.97 27.37 -1.10
CA ASN A 160 1.69 28.63 -1.80
C ASN A 160 2.78 29.72 -1.59
N ASN A 161 3.93 29.35 -1.00
CA ASN A 161 5.02 30.31 -0.81
C ASN A 161 5.78 30.49 -2.13
N PRO A 162 5.83 31.71 -2.73
CA PRO A 162 6.53 31.95 -4.00
C PRO A 162 8.04 31.69 -3.91
N ASP A 163 8.65 31.87 -2.74
CA ASP A 163 10.08 31.65 -2.51
C ASP A 163 10.40 30.25 -1.96
N SER A 164 9.45 29.34 -2.03
CA SER A 164 9.60 27.97 -1.52
C SER A 164 10.93 27.35 -1.97
N GLY A 165 11.72 26.86 -1.00
CA GLY A 165 13.01 26.20 -1.22
C GLY A 165 14.17 27.12 -1.61
N ALA A 166 14.05 28.45 -1.48
CA ALA A 166 15.09 29.40 -1.92
C ALA A 166 16.43 29.23 -1.20
N ASN A 167 16.42 28.73 0.05
CA ASN A 167 17.63 28.46 0.84
C ASN A 167 18.05 26.98 0.87
N VAL A 168 17.42 26.09 0.09
CA VAL A 168 17.82 24.67 0.04
C VAL A 168 19.12 24.51 -0.75
N ASP A 169 20.08 23.78 -0.18
CA ASP A 169 21.39 23.52 -0.78
C ASP A 169 21.40 22.16 -1.49
N PHE A 170 21.04 22.13 -2.77
CA PHE A 170 20.99 20.92 -3.59
C PHE A 170 22.36 20.33 -3.94
N THR A 171 23.47 20.96 -3.53
CA THR A 171 24.82 20.42 -3.70
C THR A 171 25.18 19.41 -2.60
N LYS A 172 24.46 19.44 -1.49
CA LYS A 172 24.66 18.58 -0.31
C LYS A 172 23.71 17.38 -0.29
N PRO A 173 24.07 16.30 0.42
CA PRO A 173 23.18 15.17 0.61
C PRO A 173 21.96 15.55 1.46
N ILE A 174 20.82 14.95 1.12
CA ILE A 174 19.55 15.05 1.84
C ILE A 174 19.52 13.95 2.91
N ALA A 175 19.26 14.32 4.16
CA ALA A 175 19.29 13.35 5.25
C ALA A 175 17.91 12.76 5.58
N ASN A 176 17.93 11.65 6.30
CA ASN A 176 16.77 11.02 6.93
C ASN A 176 15.61 10.62 5.98
N GLY A 177 15.90 10.43 4.70
CA GLY A 177 14.97 9.89 3.70
C GLY A 177 14.85 8.36 3.73
N PRO A 178 14.44 7.74 2.61
CA PRO A 178 14.21 6.29 2.50
C PRO A 178 15.39 5.43 2.92
N THR A 179 16.62 5.82 2.54
CA THR A 179 17.83 5.05 2.86
C THR A 179 18.10 5.00 4.38
N ALA A 180 17.71 6.03 5.12
CA ALA A 180 17.76 6.03 6.59
C ALA A 180 16.60 5.24 7.23
N ARG A 181 15.66 4.74 6.46
CA ARG A 181 14.49 3.97 6.91
C ARG A 181 14.54 2.50 6.50
N GLY A 182 15.74 2.03 6.08
CA GLY A 182 16.03 0.62 5.83
C GLY A 182 16.11 0.23 4.37
N PHE A 183 15.91 1.14 3.42
CA PHE A 183 16.12 0.88 2.01
C PHE A 183 17.60 1.01 1.64
N ASP A 184 18.13 0.05 0.88
CA ASP A 184 19.49 0.10 0.34
C ASP A 184 19.57 1.02 -0.86
N TYR A 185 18.48 1.18 -1.58
CA TYR A 185 18.37 2.03 -2.75
C TYR A 185 17.08 2.82 -2.77
N TYR A 186 17.17 4.05 -3.23
CA TYR A 186 16.02 4.92 -3.51
C TYR A 186 16.17 5.61 -4.86
N PHE A 187 15.06 5.66 -5.61
CA PHE A 187 14.92 6.54 -6.77
C PHE A 187 13.46 7.00 -6.87
N GLY A 188 13.24 8.30 -7.00
CA GLY A 188 11.87 8.80 -7.14
C GLY A 188 11.74 10.29 -6.91
N THR A 189 10.53 10.71 -6.52
CA THR A 189 10.21 12.10 -6.20
C THR A 189 9.71 12.21 -4.76
N ALA A 190 9.81 13.40 -4.16
CA ALA A 190 9.14 13.65 -2.87
C ALA A 190 7.62 13.49 -3.05
N VAL A 191 7.02 14.35 -3.86
CA VAL A 191 5.64 14.31 -4.34
C VAL A 191 5.62 14.94 -5.74
N PRO A 192 4.86 14.43 -6.72
CA PRO A 192 4.96 14.93 -8.10
C PRO A 192 4.54 16.40 -8.28
N ASN A 193 3.72 16.92 -7.37
CA ASN A 193 3.24 18.31 -7.40
C ASN A 193 3.87 19.22 -6.32
N PHE A 194 4.97 18.78 -5.67
CA PHE A 194 5.74 19.57 -4.71
C PHE A 194 7.20 19.69 -5.16
N PRO A 195 7.86 20.84 -4.88
CA PRO A 195 9.28 20.96 -5.13
C PRO A 195 10.12 20.07 -4.19
N PRO A 196 11.36 19.71 -4.60
CA PRO A 196 11.98 20.06 -5.86
C PRO A 196 11.42 19.22 -7.02
N TYR A 197 11.22 19.85 -8.17
CA TYR A 197 10.80 19.19 -9.39
C TYR A 197 12.01 18.56 -10.08
N CYS A 198 12.42 17.40 -9.58
CA CYS A 198 13.50 16.57 -10.08
C CYS A 198 13.36 15.17 -9.48
N PHE A 199 14.07 14.19 -10.04
CA PHE A 199 14.29 12.93 -9.34
C PHE A 199 15.32 13.09 -8.22
N ILE A 200 15.20 12.20 -7.24
CA ILE A 200 16.15 12.03 -6.14
C ILE A 200 16.65 10.59 -6.22
N GLU A 201 17.96 10.39 -6.21
CA GLU A 201 18.57 9.06 -6.13
C GLU A 201 19.35 8.95 -4.82
N ASN A 202 18.96 7.99 -3.99
CA ASN A 202 19.43 7.80 -2.63
C ASN A 202 19.26 9.06 -1.76
N ASP A 203 20.31 9.86 -1.63
CA ASP A 203 20.36 11.06 -0.79
C ASP A 203 20.66 12.34 -1.59
N ARG A 204 20.52 12.31 -2.93
CA ARG A 204 20.86 13.46 -3.78
C ARG A 204 19.81 13.66 -4.87
N THR A 205 19.63 14.92 -5.26
CA THR A 205 18.88 15.26 -6.48
C THR A 205 19.64 14.79 -7.71
N VAL A 206 18.94 14.25 -8.69
CA VAL A 206 19.47 13.94 -10.01
C VAL A 206 19.55 15.23 -10.81
N GLY A 207 20.72 15.84 -10.79
CA GLY A 207 20.95 17.20 -11.26
C GLY A 207 20.59 18.27 -10.20
N ILE A 208 20.99 19.51 -10.46
CA ILE A 208 20.75 20.64 -9.57
C ILE A 208 19.54 21.43 -10.07
N PRO A 209 18.46 21.56 -9.30
CA PRO A 209 17.29 22.38 -9.65
C PRO A 209 17.67 23.88 -9.63
N THR A 210 17.95 24.45 -10.80
CA THR A 210 18.37 25.85 -10.98
C THR A 210 17.28 26.77 -11.50
N GLU A 211 16.20 26.19 -12.02
CA GLU A 211 15.04 26.94 -12.51
C GLU A 211 13.93 26.95 -11.46
N ARG A 212 12.94 27.79 -11.70
CA ARG A 212 11.71 27.78 -10.90
C ARG A 212 10.56 27.23 -11.73
N LYS A 213 9.67 26.50 -11.05
CA LYS A 213 8.46 25.97 -11.67
C LYS A 213 7.65 27.08 -12.34
N PRO A 214 7.31 26.97 -13.64
CA PRO A 214 6.43 27.91 -14.33
C PRO A 214 5.04 28.00 -13.66
N LEU A 215 4.39 29.17 -13.75
CA LEU A 215 3.08 29.38 -13.11
C LEU A 215 1.98 28.50 -13.71
N GLU A 216 2.03 28.23 -15.02
CA GLU A 216 1.10 27.40 -15.76
C GLU A 216 1.22 25.90 -15.43
N MET A 217 2.38 25.45 -14.97
CA MET A 217 2.57 24.08 -14.53
C MET A 217 1.86 23.86 -13.18
N PHE A 218 1.06 22.80 -13.08
CA PHE A 218 0.39 22.44 -11.84
C PHE A 218 1.38 22.08 -10.72
N GLY A 219 1.13 22.55 -9.50
CA GLY A 219 1.88 22.22 -8.30
C GLY A 219 2.35 23.45 -7.52
N ALA A 220 2.93 23.21 -6.34
CA ALA A 220 3.45 24.27 -5.47
C ALA A 220 4.64 24.99 -6.10
N PRO A 221 4.83 26.32 -5.86
CA PRO A 221 6.02 27.03 -6.30
C PRO A 221 7.31 26.41 -5.76
N GLY A 222 8.39 26.47 -6.51
CA GLY A 222 9.68 26.02 -6.01
C GLY A 222 10.71 25.67 -7.08
N PRO A 223 11.88 25.19 -6.65
CA PRO A 223 12.99 24.82 -7.52
C PRO A 223 12.64 23.68 -8.47
N MET A 224 13.11 23.78 -9.70
CA MET A 224 12.89 22.83 -10.78
C MET A 224 14.18 22.56 -11.55
N LEU A 225 14.38 21.29 -11.93
CA LEU A 225 15.45 20.93 -12.86
C LEU A 225 15.11 21.42 -14.27
N LYS A 226 16.08 21.98 -14.96
CA LYS A 226 15.91 22.40 -16.36
C LYS A 226 15.41 21.25 -17.22
N GLY A 227 14.33 21.48 -17.97
CA GLY A 227 13.72 20.49 -18.85
C GLY A 227 12.88 19.43 -18.10
N TRP A 228 12.52 19.64 -16.84
CA TRP A 228 11.63 18.74 -16.11
C TRP A 228 10.27 18.61 -16.83
N ASN A 229 9.87 17.36 -17.08
CA ASN A 229 8.60 17.04 -17.72
C ASN A 229 7.77 16.09 -16.83
N LEU A 230 6.52 16.46 -16.55
CA LEU A 230 5.61 15.66 -15.72
C LEU A 230 5.25 14.30 -16.36
N GLU A 231 5.14 14.26 -17.69
CA GLU A 231 4.82 13.05 -18.46
C GLU A 231 5.93 11.99 -18.39
N GLU A 232 7.17 12.40 -18.08
CA GLU A 232 8.34 11.54 -17.97
C GLU A 232 8.52 10.94 -16.56
N ILE A 233 7.70 11.33 -15.57
CA ILE A 233 7.87 10.83 -14.20
C ILE A 233 7.58 9.33 -14.14
N LEU A 234 6.39 8.91 -14.57
CA LEU A 234 6.00 7.51 -14.49
C LEU A 234 6.86 6.60 -15.37
N PRO A 235 7.19 6.96 -16.64
CA PRO A 235 8.16 6.20 -17.45
C PRO A 235 9.55 6.11 -16.80
N GLY A 236 10.01 7.17 -16.15
CA GLY A 236 11.28 7.16 -15.41
C GLY A 236 11.30 6.18 -14.24
N LEU A 237 10.21 6.12 -13.49
CA LEU A 237 10.04 5.17 -12.40
C LEU A 237 9.95 3.73 -12.91
N GLU A 238 9.22 3.48 -14.00
CA GLU A 238 9.13 2.18 -14.66
C GLU A 238 10.51 1.67 -15.08
N ARG A 239 11.26 2.48 -15.84
CA ARG A 239 12.63 2.12 -16.27
C ARG A 239 13.50 1.71 -15.09
N LYS A 240 13.48 2.47 -13.98
CA LYS A 240 14.28 2.17 -12.78
C LYS A 240 13.84 0.90 -12.06
N ALA A 241 12.54 0.62 -11.99
CA ALA A 241 12.04 -0.61 -11.39
C ALA A 241 12.44 -1.84 -12.22
N VAL A 242 12.33 -1.74 -13.55
CA VAL A 242 12.74 -2.79 -14.48
C VAL A 242 14.26 -3.01 -14.44
N GLU A 243 15.07 -1.94 -14.47
CA GLU A 243 16.52 -2.01 -14.30
C GLU A 243 16.92 -2.68 -12.98
N TYR A 244 16.25 -2.35 -11.89
CA TYR A 244 16.50 -2.96 -10.58
C TYR A 244 16.24 -4.48 -10.61
N ILE A 245 15.13 -4.93 -11.20
CA ILE A 245 14.80 -6.35 -11.32
C ILE A 245 15.82 -7.06 -12.24
N ASP A 246 16.17 -6.48 -13.39
CA ASP A 246 17.13 -7.05 -14.33
C ASP A 246 18.54 -7.22 -13.71
N ALA A 247 18.93 -6.30 -12.84
CA ALA A 247 20.21 -6.35 -12.14
C ALA A 247 20.31 -7.51 -11.13
N LYS A 248 19.18 -8.05 -10.61
CA LYS A 248 19.19 -9.17 -9.65
C LYS A 248 19.72 -10.48 -10.21
N VAL A 249 19.70 -10.65 -11.52
CA VAL A 249 20.23 -11.84 -12.21
C VAL A 249 21.54 -11.55 -12.97
N GLY A 250 22.16 -10.40 -12.73
CA GLY A 250 23.46 -10.07 -13.30
C GLY A 250 23.47 -9.67 -14.77
N LYS A 251 22.29 -9.39 -15.36
CA LYS A 251 22.17 -8.97 -16.76
C LYS A 251 22.61 -7.54 -17.03
N LEU A 252 22.63 -6.70 -16.00
CA LEU A 252 23.08 -5.32 -16.10
C LEU A 252 24.34 -5.09 -15.26
N ARG A 253 25.33 -4.43 -15.86
CA ARG A 253 26.54 -3.99 -15.16
C ARG A 253 26.32 -2.61 -14.50
N ASN A 254 25.23 -2.44 -13.78
CA ASN A 254 25.03 -1.22 -13.00
C ASN A 254 25.70 -1.41 -11.63
N ASP A 255 26.74 -0.64 -11.35
CA ASP A 255 27.55 -0.78 -10.14
C ASP A 255 26.73 -0.59 -8.86
N ALA A 256 25.66 0.21 -8.90
CA ALA A 256 24.74 0.40 -7.78
C ALA A 256 24.02 -0.90 -7.34
N PHE A 257 23.92 -1.91 -8.23
CA PHE A 257 23.18 -3.15 -7.99
C PHE A 257 24.05 -4.41 -7.95
N ARG A 258 25.39 -4.31 -8.14
CA ARG A 258 26.30 -5.47 -8.25
C ARG A 258 26.38 -6.35 -7.01
N GLN A 259 26.16 -5.80 -5.82
CA GLN A 259 26.36 -6.50 -4.54
C GLN A 259 25.21 -7.42 -4.12
N THR A 260 24.16 -7.53 -4.94
CA THR A 260 22.85 -8.06 -4.49
C THR A 260 22.39 -9.29 -5.28
N GLN A 261 23.24 -9.85 -6.15
CA GLN A 261 22.92 -11.04 -6.93
C GLN A 261 22.68 -12.26 -6.01
N GLY A 262 21.58 -12.98 -6.27
CA GLY A 262 21.24 -14.20 -5.52
C GLY A 262 20.62 -13.99 -4.14
N LYS A 263 20.44 -12.73 -3.69
CA LYS A 263 19.70 -12.41 -2.47
C LYS A 263 18.23 -12.20 -2.80
N PRO A 264 17.30 -12.55 -1.88
CA PRO A 264 15.92 -12.11 -2.01
C PRO A 264 15.85 -10.58 -1.96
N PHE A 265 14.89 -9.99 -2.66
CA PHE A 265 14.72 -8.54 -2.65
C PHE A 265 13.32 -8.11 -2.24
N PHE A 266 13.23 -6.93 -1.66
CA PHE A 266 11.99 -6.19 -1.41
C PHE A 266 12.01 -4.91 -2.24
N LEU A 267 11.13 -4.84 -3.22
CA LEU A 267 10.87 -3.64 -4.01
C LEU A 267 9.55 -3.02 -3.53
N TYR A 268 9.63 -1.91 -2.80
CA TYR A 268 8.50 -1.01 -2.56
C TYR A 268 8.43 -0.04 -3.73
N PHE A 269 7.37 -0.16 -4.53
CA PHE A 269 7.19 0.59 -5.77
C PHE A 269 5.95 1.50 -5.68
N PRO A 270 6.01 2.59 -4.90
CA PRO A 270 4.93 3.56 -4.78
C PRO A 270 4.92 4.49 -5.98
N LEU A 271 3.99 4.27 -6.89
CA LEU A 271 3.80 5.07 -8.09
C LEU A 271 3.38 6.51 -7.73
N THR A 272 3.51 7.41 -8.69
CA THR A 272 2.99 8.78 -8.62
C THR A 272 1.64 8.93 -9.32
N ALA A 273 1.18 7.87 -9.99
CA ALA A 273 -0.02 7.84 -10.83
C ALA A 273 -1.11 6.96 -10.19
N PRO A 274 -2.37 7.29 -10.46
CA PRO A 274 -2.91 8.40 -11.29
C PRO A 274 -3.12 9.73 -10.53
N HIS A 275 -2.38 9.99 -9.43
CA HIS A 275 -2.43 11.26 -8.67
C HIS A 275 -2.13 12.48 -9.54
N THR A 276 -2.65 13.62 -9.15
CA THR A 276 -2.37 14.91 -9.80
C THR A 276 -0.91 15.34 -9.64
N PRO A 277 -0.32 15.99 -10.68
CA PRO A 277 -0.91 16.31 -11.99
C PRO A 277 -1.18 15.07 -12.83
N VAL A 278 -2.37 15.01 -13.43
CA VAL A 278 -2.71 13.95 -14.38
C VAL A 278 -1.97 14.21 -15.68
N ALA A 279 -0.89 13.47 -15.89
CA ALA A 279 0.05 13.67 -17.00
C ALA A 279 0.46 12.31 -17.60
N PRO A 280 -0.47 11.60 -18.28
CA PRO A 280 -0.13 10.39 -19.00
C PRO A 280 0.86 10.70 -20.11
N ALA A 281 1.80 9.80 -20.38
CA ALA A 281 2.69 9.93 -21.51
C ALA A 281 1.91 9.95 -22.85
N PRO A 282 2.42 10.62 -23.89
CA PRO A 282 1.66 10.90 -25.12
C PRO A 282 1.02 9.67 -25.77
N GLU A 283 1.68 8.52 -25.72
CA GLU A 283 1.17 7.27 -26.29
C GLU A 283 -0.07 6.69 -25.58
N TYR A 284 -0.37 7.16 -24.35
CA TYR A 284 -1.56 6.73 -23.59
C TYR A 284 -2.74 7.70 -23.72
N VAL A 285 -2.52 8.90 -24.25
CA VAL A 285 -3.60 9.89 -24.42
C VAL A 285 -4.68 9.34 -25.35
N GLY A 286 -5.95 9.36 -24.87
CA GLY A 286 -7.11 8.87 -25.61
C GLY A 286 -7.23 7.34 -25.67
N LYS A 287 -6.52 6.59 -24.82
CA LYS A 287 -6.59 5.11 -24.80
C LYS A 287 -7.68 4.56 -23.90
N SER A 288 -8.29 5.38 -23.05
CA SER A 288 -9.43 5.01 -22.23
C SER A 288 -10.71 5.73 -22.66
N GLN A 289 -11.85 5.28 -22.13
CA GLN A 289 -13.13 5.97 -22.25
C GLN A 289 -13.48 6.76 -20.98
N ALA A 290 -12.50 6.96 -20.08
CA ALA A 290 -12.66 7.70 -18.83
C ALA A 290 -11.81 9.00 -18.79
N GLY A 291 -11.42 9.52 -19.96
CA GLY A 291 -10.67 10.76 -20.12
C GLY A 291 -9.23 10.67 -19.60
N PRO A 292 -8.55 11.82 -19.38
CA PRO A 292 -7.14 11.85 -19.04
C PRO A 292 -6.77 11.05 -17.76
N TYR A 293 -7.66 11.04 -16.77
CA TYR A 293 -7.47 10.19 -15.58
C TYR A 293 -7.42 8.70 -15.95
N GLY A 294 -8.40 8.26 -16.76
CA GLY A 294 -8.45 6.87 -17.23
C GLY A 294 -7.26 6.49 -18.09
N ASP A 295 -6.76 7.41 -18.92
CA ASP A 295 -5.54 7.21 -19.72
C ASP A 295 -4.32 7.01 -18.81
N PHE A 296 -4.26 7.75 -17.70
CA PHE A 296 -3.17 7.62 -16.71
C PHE A 296 -3.28 6.31 -15.91
N VAL A 297 -4.48 5.86 -15.57
CA VAL A 297 -4.70 4.51 -14.99
C VAL A 297 -4.30 3.42 -15.98
N HIS A 298 -4.62 3.58 -17.27
CA HIS A 298 -4.17 2.65 -18.30
C HIS A 298 -2.64 2.57 -18.39
N GLN A 299 -1.94 3.69 -18.21
CA GLN A 299 -0.47 3.70 -18.12
C GLN A 299 0.02 3.00 -16.85
N VAL A 300 -0.67 3.12 -15.70
CA VAL A 300 -0.36 2.32 -14.50
C VAL A 300 -0.46 0.82 -14.78
N ASP A 301 -1.49 0.40 -15.51
CA ASP A 301 -1.63 -1.00 -15.94
C ASP A 301 -0.45 -1.47 -16.79
N HIS A 302 0.03 -0.63 -17.72
CA HIS A 302 1.22 -0.91 -18.51
C HIS A 302 2.47 -1.12 -17.64
N VAL A 303 2.71 -0.21 -16.69
CA VAL A 303 3.85 -0.28 -15.74
C VAL A 303 3.85 -1.61 -14.97
N VAL A 304 2.67 -2.05 -14.50
CA VAL A 304 2.54 -3.36 -13.86
C VAL A 304 2.89 -4.47 -14.83
N GLY A 305 2.44 -4.37 -16.08
CA GLY A 305 2.80 -5.31 -17.15
C GLY A 305 4.30 -5.43 -17.36
N GLU A 306 5.04 -4.32 -17.40
CA GLU A 306 6.49 -4.30 -17.59
C GLU A 306 7.25 -4.90 -16.40
N VAL A 307 6.79 -4.63 -15.16
CA VAL A 307 7.32 -5.30 -13.96
C VAL A 307 7.12 -6.81 -14.04
N MET A 308 5.93 -7.28 -14.43
CA MET A 308 5.65 -8.71 -14.57
C MET A 308 6.50 -9.35 -15.66
N LYS A 309 6.67 -8.69 -16.81
CA LYS A 309 7.57 -9.16 -17.89
C LYS A 309 9.03 -9.20 -17.43
N ALA A 310 9.46 -8.21 -16.60
CA ALA A 310 10.81 -8.21 -16.05
C ALA A 310 11.06 -9.41 -15.13
N LEU A 311 10.12 -9.76 -14.27
CA LEU A 311 10.19 -10.94 -13.42
C LEU A 311 10.22 -12.24 -14.26
N GLU A 312 9.36 -12.35 -15.28
CA GLU A 312 9.25 -13.51 -16.15
C GLU A 312 10.54 -13.76 -16.94
N ARG A 313 11.04 -12.74 -17.69
CA ARG A 313 12.27 -12.89 -18.52
C ARG A 313 13.53 -13.17 -17.70
N ASN A 314 13.51 -12.88 -16.41
CA ASN A 314 14.60 -13.14 -15.48
C ASN A 314 14.43 -14.44 -14.68
N GLY A 315 13.35 -15.19 -14.90
CA GLY A 315 13.07 -16.45 -14.19
C GLY A 315 12.76 -16.26 -12.71
N LEU A 316 12.39 -15.05 -12.27
CA LEU A 316 12.11 -14.68 -10.87
C LEU A 316 10.63 -14.84 -10.52
N GLU A 317 9.78 -15.09 -11.49
CA GLU A 317 8.33 -15.09 -11.37
C GLU A 317 7.81 -16.03 -10.27
N LYS A 318 8.32 -17.27 -10.22
CA LYS A 318 7.86 -18.31 -9.28
C LYS A 318 8.25 -18.01 -7.83
N ASP A 319 9.35 -17.30 -7.65
CA ASP A 319 9.92 -16.98 -6.35
C ASP A 319 9.58 -15.56 -5.90
N THR A 320 8.59 -14.92 -6.52
CA THR A 320 8.21 -13.54 -6.21
C THR A 320 6.74 -13.44 -5.80
N LEU A 321 6.50 -12.87 -4.61
CA LEU A 321 5.19 -12.37 -4.20
C LEU A 321 5.02 -10.95 -4.76
N VAL A 322 4.11 -10.78 -5.71
CA VAL A 322 3.73 -9.48 -6.25
C VAL A 322 2.40 -9.05 -5.62
N ILE A 323 2.36 -7.86 -5.06
CA ILE A 323 1.17 -7.21 -4.51
C ILE A 323 0.93 -5.91 -5.27
N PHE A 324 -0.29 -5.68 -5.72
CA PHE A 324 -0.76 -4.41 -6.28
C PHE A 324 -1.93 -3.87 -5.45
N THR A 325 -1.89 -2.59 -5.11
CA THR A 325 -2.97 -1.89 -4.38
C THR A 325 -2.89 -0.37 -4.60
N SER A 326 -3.81 0.41 -3.99
CA SER A 326 -3.82 1.88 -3.98
C SER A 326 -3.67 2.42 -2.56
N ASP A 327 -3.13 3.63 -2.40
CA ASP A 327 -2.94 4.24 -1.09
C ASP A 327 -4.22 4.90 -0.51
N ASN A 328 -5.19 5.22 -1.32
CA ASN A 328 -6.54 5.70 -0.97
C ASN A 328 -7.45 5.63 -2.19
N GLY A 329 -8.71 6.00 -2.01
CA GLY A 329 -9.69 6.13 -3.10
C GLY A 329 -9.38 7.26 -4.07
N PRO A 330 -10.19 7.42 -5.15
CA PRO A 330 -9.92 8.34 -6.25
C PRO A 330 -10.08 9.81 -5.85
N GLU A 331 -9.33 10.71 -6.52
CA GLU A 331 -9.34 12.16 -6.23
C GLU A 331 -10.69 12.80 -6.61
N VAL A 332 -11.21 13.67 -5.73
CA VAL A 332 -12.52 14.31 -5.89
C VAL A 332 -12.60 15.27 -7.06
N GLY A 333 -11.54 15.93 -7.43
CA GLY A 333 -11.53 16.93 -8.49
C GLY A 333 -10.54 18.07 -8.26
N ALA A 334 -10.83 19.23 -8.82
CA ALA A 334 -10.00 20.44 -8.85
C ALA A 334 -8.72 20.33 -9.69
N ALA A 335 -7.82 19.46 -9.36
CA ALA A 335 -6.55 19.27 -10.06
C ALA A 335 -6.52 18.03 -10.96
N ALA A 336 -7.34 17.01 -10.64
CA ALA A 336 -7.71 15.94 -11.59
C ALA A 336 -8.93 16.44 -12.37
N LYS A 337 -8.75 16.91 -13.57
CA LYS A 337 -9.84 17.42 -14.41
C LYS A 337 -10.22 16.37 -15.46
N PRO A 338 -11.40 15.79 -15.39
CA PRO A 338 -12.38 15.80 -14.29
C PRO A 338 -11.99 14.81 -13.20
N GLY A 339 -12.27 15.14 -11.91
CA GLY A 339 -12.14 14.20 -10.81
C GLY A 339 -13.27 13.19 -10.73
N ALA A 340 -13.25 12.32 -9.73
CA ALA A 340 -14.16 11.18 -9.62
C ALA A 340 -15.64 11.53 -9.79
N TYR A 341 -16.14 12.54 -9.08
CA TYR A 341 -17.55 12.95 -9.25
C TYR A 341 -17.84 13.60 -10.60
N ALA A 342 -16.99 14.53 -11.07
CA ALA A 342 -17.20 15.21 -12.34
C ALA A 342 -17.03 14.29 -13.57
N GLY A 343 -16.26 13.22 -13.44
CA GLY A 343 -16.07 12.20 -14.47
C GLY A 343 -17.31 11.36 -14.73
N ILE A 344 -18.19 11.19 -13.72
CA ILE A 344 -19.40 10.38 -13.87
C ILE A 344 -20.32 10.90 -14.99
N PRO A 345 -20.83 12.14 -14.95
CA PRO A 345 -21.71 12.63 -16.03
C PRO A 345 -20.98 12.78 -17.36
N GLN A 346 -19.67 12.97 -17.35
CA GLN A 346 -18.91 13.20 -18.58
C GLN A 346 -18.55 11.91 -19.32
N TYR A 347 -18.22 10.83 -18.58
CA TYR A 347 -17.72 9.58 -19.17
C TYR A 347 -18.54 8.35 -18.79
N GLY A 348 -19.50 8.46 -17.87
CA GLY A 348 -20.24 7.31 -17.35
C GLY A 348 -19.33 6.32 -16.61
N HIS A 349 -18.23 6.81 -16.01
CA HIS A 349 -17.28 6.00 -15.26
C HIS A 349 -17.32 6.33 -13.78
N TYR A 350 -17.49 5.31 -12.95
CA TYR A 350 -17.54 5.40 -11.50
C TYR A 350 -16.24 4.83 -10.91
N SER A 351 -15.25 5.69 -10.67
CA SER A 351 -13.96 5.24 -10.11
C SER A 351 -14.09 4.59 -8.73
N MET A 352 -15.11 4.95 -7.94
CA MET A 352 -15.42 4.32 -6.66
C MET A 352 -16.31 3.06 -6.81
N ASP A 353 -16.74 2.68 -8.03
CA ASP A 353 -17.79 1.70 -8.30
C ASP A 353 -19.13 2.10 -7.63
N GLY A 354 -19.74 1.25 -6.84
CA GLY A 354 -20.92 1.57 -6.06
C GLY A 354 -20.67 2.17 -4.69
N LEU A 355 -19.42 2.28 -4.26
CA LEU A 355 -19.04 2.74 -2.92
C LEU A 355 -19.32 4.22 -2.74
N ARG A 356 -19.64 4.64 -1.50
CA ARG A 356 -19.82 6.03 -1.15
C ARG A 356 -18.50 6.69 -0.79
N GLY A 357 -18.35 7.97 -1.15
CA GLY A 357 -17.17 8.77 -0.85
C GLY A 357 -16.02 8.56 -1.83
N VAL A 358 -15.01 9.37 -1.67
CA VAL A 358 -13.77 9.41 -2.46
C VAL A 358 -12.58 9.74 -1.54
N LYS A 359 -11.38 9.88 -2.08
CA LYS A 359 -10.20 10.33 -1.31
C LYS A 359 -10.58 11.41 -0.28
N ARG A 360 -10.06 11.33 0.91
CA ARG A 360 -10.31 12.13 2.13
C ARG A 360 -11.50 11.68 2.96
N ASP A 361 -12.55 11.09 2.38
CA ASP A 361 -13.76 10.72 3.10
C ASP A 361 -13.57 9.50 4.02
N ALA A 362 -14.37 9.43 5.08
CA ALA A 362 -14.39 8.28 5.98
C ALA A 362 -15.29 7.14 5.51
N TRP A 363 -16.01 7.30 4.40
CA TRP A 363 -16.82 6.28 3.75
C TRP A 363 -15.99 5.30 2.94
N GLU A 364 -16.56 4.15 2.60
CA GLU A 364 -15.87 3.04 1.93
C GLU A 364 -15.09 3.48 0.67
N GLY A 365 -15.63 4.35 -0.18
CA GLY A 365 -14.95 4.84 -1.39
C GLY A 365 -13.69 5.66 -1.13
N GLY A 366 -13.50 6.16 0.09
CA GLY A 366 -12.28 6.89 0.45
C GLY A 366 -11.08 5.99 0.76
N HIS A 367 -11.34 4.75 1.21
CA HIS A 367 -10.30 3.87 1.74
C HIS A 367 -10.40 2.39 1.35
N ARG A 368 -11.53 1.92 0.81
CA ARG A 368 -11.62 0.58 0.22
C ARG A 368 -10.99 0.61 -1.15
N VAL A 369 -9.96 -0.20 -1.35
CA VAL A 369 -9.08 -0.14 -2.51
C VAL A 369 -8.88 -1.51 -3.13
N PRO A 370 -8.54 -1.61 -4.43
CA PRO A 370 -8.13 -2.86 -5.01
C PRO A 370 -6.91 -3.44 -4.28
N PHE A 371 -6.90 -4.74 -4.07
CA PHE A 371 -5.75 -5.47 -3.54
C PHE A 371 -5.62 -6.82 -4.24
N ILE A 372 -4.59 -6.97 -5.04
CA ILE A 372 -4.30 -8.17 -5.83
C ILE A 372 -2.95 -8.72 -5.37
N ALA A 373 -2.88 -10.00 -5.08
CA ALA A 373 -1.64 -10.68 -4.70
C ALA A 373 -1.41 -11.90 -5.59
N ARG A 374 -0.23 -12.01 -6.18
CA ARG A 374 0.17 -13.16 -6.99
C ARG A 374 1.49 -13.74 -6.51
N TRP A 375 1.47 -15.02 -6.20
CA TRP A 375 2.66 -15.82 -5.88
C TRP A 375 2.49 -17.21 -6.48
N PRO A 376 3.07 -17.49 -7.65
CA PRO A 376 2.85 -18.74 -8.36
C PRO A 376 3.16 -19.97 -7.52
N GLY A 377 2.25 -20.95 -7.54
CA GLY A 377 2.35 -22.16 -6.72
C GLY A 377 2.06 -21.98 -5.22
N LYS A 378 1.76 -20.75 -4.78
CA LYS A 378 1.40 -20.41 -3.39
C LYS A 378 0.01 -19.80 -3.28
N THR A 379 -0.28 -18.75 -4.06
CA THR A 379 -1.64 -18.20 -4.19
C THR A 379 -2.43 -19.00 -5.20
N LYS A 380 -3.72 -19.24 -4.92
CA LYS A 380 -4.62 -19.95 -5.85
C LYS A 380 -5.02 -19.00 -6.99
N PRO A 381 -4.74 -19.33 -8.25
CA PRO A 381 -5.13 -18.50 -9.39
C PRO A 381 -6.64 -18.27 -9.47
N GLY A 382 -7.04 -17.03 -9.77
CA GLY A 382 -8.43 -16.60 -9.93
C GLY A 382 -9.28 -16.64 -8.65
N ALA A 383 -8.65 -16.84 -7.48
CA ALA A 383 -9.36 -16.84 -6.22
C ALA A 383 -9.76 -15.43 -5.77
N THR A 384 -10.79 -15.38 -4.95
CA THR A 384 -11.21 -14.18 -4.21
C THR A 384 -11.22 -14.46 -2.71
N SER A 385 -10.96 -13.42 -1.92
CA SER A 385 -11.08 -13.44 -0.47
C SER A 385 -11.86 -12.21 -0.02
N ASP A 386 -12.83 -12.41 0.85
CA ASP A 386 -13.61 -11.37 1.52
C ASP A 386 -13.11 -11.08 2.94
N GLU A 387 -11.94 -11.62 3.31
CA GLU A 387 -11.30 -11.27 4.57
C GLU A 387 -10.99 -9.78 4.62
N ILE A 388 -11.37 -9.16 5.73
CA ILE A 388 -11.04 -7.75 5.99
C ILE A 388 -9.55 -7.64 6.25
N ILE A 389 -8.85 -6.96 5.35
CA ILE A 389 -7.42 -6.67 5.47
C ILE A 389 -7.16 -5.17 5.42
N CYS A 390 -6.03 -4.75 5.95
CA CYS A 390 -5.61 -3.35 5.92
C CYS A 390 -4.13 -3.26 5.57
N HIS A 391 -3.73 -2.18 4.93
CA HIS A 391 -2.33 -2.00 4.49
C HIS A 391 -1.30 -2.05 5.64
N VAL A 392 -1.69 -1.75 6.88
CA VAL A 392 -0.83 -1.95 8.06
C VAL A 392 -0.36 -3.40 8.22
N ASP A 393 -1.06 -4.36 7.59
CA ASP A 393 -0.82 -5.80 7.72
C ASP A 393 0.46 -6.28 7.03
N LEU A 394 1.08 -5.42 6.20
CA LEU A 394 2.33 -5.77 5.51
C LEU A 394 3.46 -6.12 6.49
N MET A 395 3.59 -5.39 7.61
CA MET A 395 4.64 -5.61 8.60
C MET A 395 4.57 -7.02 9.23
N ALA A 396 3.42 -7.41 9.78
CA ALA A 396 3.25 -8.72 10.40
C ALA A 396 3.29 -9.87 9.37
N THR A 397 2.86 -9.60 8.14
CA THR A 397 2.93 -10.57 7.05
C THR A 397 4.38 -10.82 6.63
N CYS A 398 5.19 -9.77 6.48
CA CYS A 398 6.62 -9.89 6.21
C CYS A 398 7.35 -10.58 7.38
N ALA A 399 7.02 -10.24 8.63
CA ALA A 399 7.58 -10.91 9.80
C ALA A 399 7.29 -12.42 9.80
N ALA A 400 6.05 -12.80 9.46
CA ALA A 400 5.67 -14.22 9.31
C ALA A 400 6.40 -14.92 8.16
N LEU A 401 6.64 -14.24 7.04
CA LEU A 401 7.39 -14.78 5.90
C LEU A 401 8.83 -15.12 6.29
N VAL A 402 9.46 -14.28 7.10
CA VAL A 402 10.86 -14.47 7.54
C VAL A 402 10.98 -15.21 8.88
N GLY A 403 9.84 -15.64 9.47
CA GLY A 403 9.82 -16.37 10.74
C GLY A 403 10.19 -15.53 11.97
N GLU A 404 10.08 -14.22 11.91
CA GLU A 404 10.36 -13.32 13.04
C GLU A 404 9.09 -13.00 13.83
N LYS A 405 9.18 -13.01 15.16
CA LYS A 405 8.14 -12.47 16.05
C LYS A 405 8.41 -10.99 16.29
N LEU A 406 7.45 -10.14 15.94
CA LEU A 406 7.58 -8.71 16.19
C LEU A 406 7.60 -8.41 17.70
N PRO A 407 8.41 -7.46 18.17
CA PRO A 407 8.34 -6.94 19.52
C PRO A 407 7.06 -6.10 19.73
N ASP A 408 6.69 -5.86 20.99
CA ASP A 408 5.45 -5.15 21.33
C ASP A 408 5.37 -3.71 20.77
N ASN A 409 6.52 -3.08 20.54
CA ASN A 409 6.63 -1.72 20.00
C ASN A 409 6.81 -1.68 18.47
N ALA A 410 6.48 -2.74 17.75
CA ALA A 410 6.52 -2.80 16.30
C ALA A 410 5.28 -3.50 15.73
N GLY A 411 4.68 -2.92 14.69
CA GLY A 411 3.51 -3.47 14.05
C GLY A 411 2.27 -3.49 14.97
N GLU A 412 2.09 -2.46 15.78
CA GLU A 412 1.07 -2.35 16.82
C GLU A 412 -0.36 -2.55 16.28
N ASP A 413 -0.56 -2.33 14.99
CA ASP A 413 -1.86 -2.47 14.32
C ASP A 413 -1.84 -3.51 13.20
N SER A 414 -0.73 -4.26 13.05
CA SER A 414 -0.46 -5.15 11.94
C SER A 414 -0.85 -6.59 12.25
N TYR A 415 -1.67 -7.17 11.40
CA TYR A 415 -2.08 -8.59 11.47
C TYR A 415 -1.44 -9.38 10.32
N ASN A 416 -1.15 -10.64 10.56
CA ASN A 416 -0.56 -11.52 9.56
C ASN A 416 -1.61 -12.04 8.57
N ILE A 417 -1.59 -11.58 7.34
CA ILE A 417 -2.50 -12.03 6.26
C ILE A 417 -1.92 -13.17 5.41
N LEU A 418 -0.71 -13.66 5.72
CA LEU A 418 -0.09 -14.76 4.97
C LEU A 418 -0.98 -16.01 4.87
N PRO A 419 -1.74 -16.43 5.91
CA PRO A 419 -2.66 -17.55 5.79
C PRO A 419 -3.72 -17.34 4.70
N ALA A 420 -4.30 -16.15 4.58
CA ALA A 420 -5.27 -15.83 3.52
C ALA A 420 -4.59 -15.79 2.14
N LEU A 421 -3.39 -15.20 2.03
CA LEU A 421 -2.60 -15.21 0.78
C LEU A 421 -2.32 -16.64 0.28
N LEU A 422 -2.13 -17.57 1.20
CA LEU A 422 -1.86 -18.99 0.90
C LEU A 422 -3.14 -19.83 0.76
N GLY A 423 -4.33 -19.23 0.81
CA GLY A 423 -5.62 -19.93 0.73
C GLY A 423 -5.83 -20.93 1.85
N ARG A 424 -5.21 -20.74 3.03
CA ARG A 424 -5.37 -21.62 4.18
C ARG A 424 -6.72 -21.36 4.85
N LYS A 425 -7.35 -22.43 5.34
CA LYS A 425 -8.59 -22.29 6.12
C LYS A 425 -8.29 -21.53 7.41
N LEU A 426 -9.05 -20.46 7.63
CA LEU A 426 -8.97 -19.65 8.84
C LEU A 426 -9.96 -20.17 9.89
N ASN A 427 -9.60 -20.08 11.16
CA ASN A 427 -10.47 -20.45 12.30
C ASN A 427 -11.27 -19.23 12.84
N GLY A 428 -11.45 -18.22 12.03
CA GLY A 428 -12.11 -16.95 12.33
C GLY A 428 -11.46 -15.81 11.56
N PRO A 429 -11.96 -14.57 11.69
CA PRO A 429 -11.42 -13.42 10.97
C PRO A 429 -9.96 -13.14 11.38
N ILE A 430 -9.14 -12.71 10.44
CA ILE A 430 -7.73 -12.36 10.69
C ILE A 430 -7.64 -11.24 11.72
N ARG A 431 -8.53 -10.26 11.62
CA ARG A 431 -8.59 -9.12 12.55
C ARG A 431 -9.98 -8.96 13.15
N LYS A 432 -10.01 -8.55 14.41
CA LYS A 432 -11.27 -8.29 15.12
C LYS A 432 -11.98 -7.06 14.57
N ALA A 433 -11.22 -6.01 14.26
CA ALA A 433 -11.71 -4.78 13.68
C ALA A 433 -10.59 -4.00 12.99
N THR A 434 -10.96 -3.06 12.12
CA THR A 434 -10.05 -2.12 11.45
C THR A 434 -10.46 -0.71 11.81
N VAL A 435 -9.48 0.11 12.21
CA VAL A 435 -9.68 1.55 12.37
C VAL A 435 -9.32 2.23 11.07
N LEU A 436 -10.20 3.07 10.59
CA LEU A 436 -10.08 3.84 9.36
C LEU A 436 -10.17 5.33 9.72
N HIS A 437 -9.54 6.17 8.93
CA HIS A 437 -9.36 7.56 9.30
C HIS A 437 -9.51 8.47 8.08
N SER A 438 -10.33 9.51 8.18
CA SER A 438 -10.47 10.51 7.13
C SER A 438 -9.28 11.48 7.12
N CYS A 439 -9.22 12.34 6.11
CA CYS A 439 -8.21 13.38 6.01
C CYS A 439 -8.18 14.33 7.21
N HIS A 440 -9.35 14.72 7.71
CA HIS A 440 -9.49 15.70 8.80
C HIS A 440 -9.73 15.09 10.18
N GLY A 441 -9.41 13.80 10.37
CA GLY A 441 -9.39 13.21 11.70
C GLY A 441 -10.68 12.53 12.12
N LYS A 442 -11.62 12.26 11.21
CA LYS A 442 -12.81 11.48 11.51
C LYS A 442 -12.44 10.00 11.57
N PHE A 443 -12.81 9.35 12.65
CA PHE A 443 -12.58 7.91 12.83
C PHE A 443 -13.74 7.10 12.29
N ALA A 444 -13.43 6.03 11.58
CA ALA A 444 -14.36 4.94 11.33
C ALA A 444 -13.81 3.64 11.93
N LEU A 445 -14.70 2.78 12.44
CA LEU A 445 -14.35 1.45 12.93
C LEU A 445 -15.19 0.41 12.22
N ARG A 446 -14.54 -0.45 11.47
CA ARG A 446 -15.12 -1.63 10.81
C ARG A 446 -14.96 -2.85 11.70
N GLN A 447 -16.08 -3.53 12.02
CA GLN A 447 -16.09 -4.83 12.72
C GLN A 447 -17.10 -5.78 12.07
N GLY A 448 -16.64 -6.81 11.41
CA GLY A 448 -17.49 -7.69 10.62
C GLY A 448 -18.27 -6.89 9.58
N ASP A 449 -19.59 -7.00 9.55
CA ASP A 449 -20.42 -6.27 8.59
C ASP A 449 -20.71 -4.81 8.99
N TRP A 450 -20.37 -4.41 10.21
CA TRP A 450 -20.71 -3.10 10.76
C TRP A 450 -19.58 -2.10 10.60
N VAL A 451 -19.88 -0.90 10.13
CA VAL A 451 -18.99 0.27 10.16
C VAL A 451 -19.65 1.40 10.95
N LEU A 452 -18.94 1.91 11.94
CA LEU A 452 -19.27 3.10 12.68
C LEU A 452 -18.37 4.23 12.23
N ILE A 453 -18.95 5.36 11.80
CA ILE A 453 -18.23 6.63 11.60
C ILE A 453 -18.55 7.52 12.82
N ASP A 454 -17.52 7.79 13.62
CA ASP A 454 -17.65 8.59 14.86
C ASP A 454 -17.56 10.09 14.58
N ALA A 455 -18.39 10.54 13.66
CA ALA A 455 -18.56 11.92 13.23
C ALA A 455 -19.94 12.11 12.62
N ARG A 456 -20.46 13.34 12.61
CA ARG A 456 -21.77 13.66 12.03
C ARG A 456 -21.90 13.27 10.56
N SER A 457 -20.80 13.22 9.84
CA SER A 457 -20.74 12.78 8.45
C SER A 457 -19.34 12.27 8.11
N GLY A 458 -19.25 11.24 7.27
CA GLY A 458 -18.00 10.78 6.69
C GLY A 458 -17.39 11.74 5.66
N ASP A 459 -18.12 12.77 5.23
CA ASP A 459 -17.77 13.71 4.18
C ASP A 459 -16.66 14.69 4.57
N ASP A 460 -15.52 14.64 3.91
CA ASP A 460 -14.45 15.65 3.98
C ASP A 460 -14.31 16.47 2.68
N ASN A 461 -15.18 16.25 1.68
CA ASN A 461 -15.05 16.82 0.33
C ASN A 461 -16.26 17.65 -0.14
N ARG A 462 -17.36 17.68 0.59
CA ARG A 462 -18.67 18.19 0.15
C ARG A 462 -19.21 17.36 -1.01
N GLU A 463 -19.66 16.14 -0.69
CA GLU A 463 -20.30 15.24 -1.66
C GLU A 463 -21.38 16.01 -2.47
N PRO A 464 -21.36 15.97 -3.83
CA PRO A 464 -22.27 16.77 -4.65
C PRO A 464 -23.75 16.42 -4.44
N ASP A 465 -24.63 17.43 -4.40
CA ASP A 465 -26.06 17.21 -4.16
C ASP A 465 -26.73 16.37 -5.25
N TRP A 466 -26.32 16.53 -6.52
CA TRP A 466 -26.83 15.69 -7.59
C TRP A 466 -26.47 14.20 -7.38
N PHE A 467 -25.26 13.91 -6.86
CA PHE A 467 -24.83 12.55 -6.57
C PHE A 467 -25.59 11.96 -5.38
N LYS A 468 -25.83 12.76 -4.33
CA LYS A 468 -26.69 12.36 -3.20
C LYS A 468 -28.08 11.98 -3.66
N GLN A 469 -28.68 12.80 -4.54
CA GLN A 469 -30.01 12.54 -5.12
C GLN A 469 -30.02 11.26 -5.96
N GLU A 470 -29.06 11.11 -6.87
CA GLU A 470 -28.92 9.91 -7.71
C GLU A 470 -28.83 8.63 -6.88
N ARG A 471 -28.04 8.68 -5.79
CA ARG A 471 -27.78 7.52 -4.92
C ARG A 471 -28.82 7.33 -3.83
N GLY A 472 -29.72 8.30 -3.62
CA GLY A 472 -30.75 8.27 -2.58
C GLY A 472 -30.20 8.45 -1.16
N TYR A 473 -29.09 9.17 -1.01
CA TYR A 473 -28.55 9.53 0.30
C TYR A 473 -29.42 10.60 0.96
N THR A 474 -29.80 10.37 2.22
CA THR A 474 -30.62 11.31 2.99
C THR A 474 -29.79 12.02 4.06
N ALA A 475 -30.04 13.34 4.19
CA ALA A 475 -29.46 14.08 5.31
C ALA A 475 -30.02 13.57 6.64
N HIS A 476 -29.20 13.58 7.70
CA HIS A 476 -29.60 13.17 9.03
C HIS A 476 -29.03 14.13 10.09
N THR A 477 -29.60 14.09 11.29
CA THR A 477 -29.18 14.91 12.43
C THR A 477 -28.42 14.10 13.50
N GLN A 478 -28.16 12.83 13.25
CA GLN A 478 -27.47 11.95 14.17
C GLN A 478 -26.01 12.43 14.41
N PRO A 479 -25.47 12.23 15.62
CA PRO A 479 -24.09 12.63 15.94
C PRO A 479 -23.01 11.72 15.32
N GLY A 480 -23.42 10.63 14.68
CA GLY A 480 -22.56 9.68 13.98
C GLY A 480 -23.31 8.91 12.91
N GLU A 481 -22.58 8.07 12.20
CA GLU A 481 -23.14 7.18 11.18
C GLU A 481 -22.83 5.72 11.52
N LEU A 482 -23.81 4.84 11.29
CA LEU A 482 -23.66 3.39 11.44
C LEU A 482 -24.29 2.69 10.24
N TYR A 483 -23.53 1.83 9.59
CA TYR A 483 -23.98 1.07 8.42
C TYR A 483 -23.74 -0.43 8.60
N ASN A 484 -24.61 -1.25 7.98
CA ASN A 484 -24.39 -2.69 7.81
C ASN A 484 -24.01 -2.94 6.35
N LEU A 485 -22.72 -3.11 6.07
CA LEU A 485 -22.20 -3.21 4.70
C LEU A 485 -22.58 -4.51 3.98
N ARG A 486 -23.08 -5.53 4.66
CA ARG A 486 -23.66 -6.71 4.04
C ARG A 486 -24.99 -6.39 3.35
N GLU A 487 -25.78 -5.52 3.96
CA GLU A 487 -27.11 -5.14 3.48
C GLU A 487 -27.07 -3.85 2.65
N ASP A 488 -26.12 -2.97 2.95
CA ASP A 488 -25.99 -1.63 2.37
C ASP A 488 -24.51 -1.25 2.19
N LEU A 489 -23.87 -1.84 1.19
CA LEU A 489 -22.47 -1.55 0.84
C LEU A 489 -22.27 -0.10 0.39
N THR A 490 -23.35 0.55 -0.03
CA THR A 490 -23.36 1.92 -0.56
C THR A 490 -23.62 2.99 0.51
N GLU A 491 -23.74 2.57 1.79
CA GLU A 491 -23.86 3.48 2.95
C GLU A 491 -25.00 4.50 2.84
N ARG A 492 -26.20 4.03 2.43
CA ARG A 492 -27.40 4.88 2.20
C ARG A 492 -28.20 5.12 3.48
N ARG A 493 -28.34 4.06 4.29
CA ARG A 493 -29.23 4.06 5.47
C ARG A 493 -28.44 4.13 6.75
N ASN A 494 -28.39 5.30 7.36
CA ASN A 494 -27.76 5.49 8.65
C ASN A 494 -28.61 4.85 9.77
N LEU A 495 -28.08 3.77 10.38
CA LEU A 495 -28.71 3.00 11.47
C LEU A 495 -28.32 3.48 12.88
N TYR A 496 -27.60 4.60 13.00
CA TYR A 496 -27.04 5.07 14.28
C TYR A 496 -28.10 5.21 15.38
N GLY A 497 -29.27 5.78 15.06
CA GLY A 497 -30.38 5.92 16.01
C GLY A 497 -31.17 4.62 16.24
N GLU A 498 -31.08 3.67 15.31
CA GLU A 498 -31.87 2.42 15.36
C GLU A 498 -31.13 1.28 16.07
N ARG A 499 -29.78 1.37 16.19
CA ARG A 499 -28.92 0.32 16.74
C ARG A 499 -27.95 0.87 17.81
N PRO A 500 -28.46 1.50 18.87
CA PRO A 500 -27.61 2.13 19.90
C PRO A 500 -26.66 1.15 20.60
N GLU A 501 -27.05 -0.12 20.74
CA GLU A 501 -26.22 -1.17 21.34
C GLU A 501 -24.98 -1.47 20.49
N ILE A 502 -25.10 -1.43 19.15
CA ILE A 502 -23.97 -1.62 18.23
C ILE A 502 -23.06 -0.39 18.28
N VAL A 503 -23.65 0.81 18.25
CA VAL A 503 -22.91 2.06 18.36
C VAL A 503 -22.05 2.08 19.64
N GLN A 504 -22.64 1.77 20.80
CA GLN A 504 -21.93 1.75 22.09
C GLN A 504 -20.77 0.74 22.07
N ARG A 505 -21.02 -0.47 21.57
CA ARG A 505 -19.99 -1.51 21.46
C ARG A 505 -18.83 -1.08 20.57
N LEU A 506 -19.10 -0.51 19.41
CA LEU A 506 -18.06 -0.09 18.47
C LEU A 506 -17.29 1.12 18.98
N LYS A 507 -17.97 2.10 19.61
CA LYS A 507 -17.31 3.21 20.29
C LYS A 507 -16.38 2.74 21.41
N ALA A 508 -16.85 1.85 22.25
CA ALA A 508 -16.02 1.29 23.32
C ALA A 508 -14.78 0.57 22.79
N LEU A 509 -14.91 -0.15 21.66
CA LEU A 509 -13.77 -0.80 21.00
C LEU A 509 -12.80 0.21 20.38
N LEU A 510 -13.29 1.27 19.74
CA LEU A 510 -12.47 2.34 19.20
C LEU A 510 -11.67 3.04 20.31
N GLU A 511 -12.33 3.42 21.41
CA GLU A 511 -11.67 4.06 22.57
C GLU A 511 -10.63 3.13 23.22
N LYS A 512 -10.92 1.83 23.28
CA LYS A 512 -9.94 0.84 23.72
C LYS A 512 -8.69 0.87 22.84
N TYR A 513 -8.82 0.84 21.50
CA TYR A 513 -7.68 0.88 20.59
C TYR A 513 -6.90 2.20 20.65
N LYS A 514 -7.60 3.31 20.90
CA LYS A 514 -6.96 4.61 21.13
C LYS A 514 -6.15 4.61 22.42
N SER A 515 -6.73 4.17 23.53
CA SER A 515 -6.09 4.20 24.86
C SER A 515 -4.96 3.19 25.00
N GLU A 516 -5.08 1.99 24.40
CA GLU A 516 -4.04 0.96 24.45
C GLU A 516 -2.87 1.22 23.49
N GLY A 517 -2.97 2.19 22.58
CA GLY A 517 -1.92 2.51 21.62
C GLY A 517 -1.67 1.40 20.59
N ARG A 518 -2.57 0.42 20.48
CA ARG A 518 -2.53 -0.71 19.58
C ARG A 518 -3.91 -1.32 19.32
N SER A 519 -4.05 -2.05 18.22
CA SER A 519 -5.26 -2.84 17.92
C SER A 519 -5.01 -4.36 17.96
N THR A 520 -3.74 -4.78 17.95
CA THR A 520 -3.33 -6.20 18.09
C THR A 520 -3.19 -6.60 19.56
N PRO A 521 -3.23 -7.90 19.89
CA PRO A 521 -2.89 -8.38 21.24
C PRO A 521 -1.45 -8.04 21.63
N GLY A 522 -1.21 -7.63 22.87
CA GLY A 522 0.11 -7.33 23.41
C GLY A 522 0.07 -6.24 24.49
N ALA A 523 1.24 -5.84 24.99
CA ALA A 523 1.34 -4.77 25.99
C ALA A 523 0.93 -3.41 25.40
N PRO A 524 0.20 -2.56 26.14
CA PRO A 524 -0.17 -1.21 25.70
C PRO A 524 1.04 -0.39 25.26
N GLN A 525 0.87 0.42 24.23
CA GLN A 525 1.88 1.31 23.67
C GLN A 525 1.44 2.77 23.78
N LYS A 526 2.39 3.70 23.75
CA LYS A 526 2.08 5.14 23.74
C LYS A 526 1.72 5.61 22.33
N ASN A 527 0.69 6.45 22.24
CA ASN A 527 0.51 7.35 21.10
C ASN A 527 1.46 8.55 21.25
N GLU A 528 2.04 9.02 20.19
CA GLU A 528 2.95 10.17 20.16
C GLU A 528 2.22 11.48 20.01
#